data_748ae7f0e481ad34c950ed897fdf0932
#
_entry.id   748ae7f0e481ad34c950ed897fdf0932
#
_cell.length_a   1.000
_cell.length_b   1.000
_cell.length_c   1.000
_cell.angle_alpha   90.00
_cell.angle_beta   90.00
_cell.angle_gamma   90.00
#
_symmetry.space_group_name_H-M   'P 1'
#
loop_
_entity.id
_entity.type
_entity.pdbx_description
1 polymer ?
#
loop_
_entity_poly.entity_id
_entity_poly.type
_entity_poly.pdbx_seq_one_letter_code
_entity_poly.pdbx_strand_id
1 'polypeptide(L)'
;MWALVINPVSGQGKGTTIGTYVAGFLSQRSIDYTIVTGNSSVALTDHLQIFIEKNPDCDGVIAVGGDGLLHIILQKVVPAQIPFTIIPAGTGNDFVRTLGWDLEDIDQQLECVTTTRPTSIDLGLVDGEWFGAILSTGFDSVVNEKANTMQWPKGPMKYNAAIAIELPRFKPRHYEITLDDRTMSTEAMLIAVSNGRSYGGGMLVCPNASISDGYFDVMVLHPVTKLEFLKVFPKVFAGTHVTHPAVEIVRSKTVRIESKAVAYADGERIGQLPVVAECINSAVQTWVA
;
A
#
# COMPACT_ATOMS: atom_id res chain seq x y z
N MET A 1 -18.84 -19.22 3.20
CA MET A 1 -17.77 -19.72 2.27
C MET A 1 -16.80 -18.61 1.96
N TRP A 2 -15.48 -18.83 2.06
CA TRP A 2 -14.43 -17.84 1.81
C TRP A 2 -13.87 -17.91 0.39
N ALA A 3 -13.40 -16.79 -0.15
CA ALA A 3 -12.48 -16.79 -1.28
C ALA A 3 -11.03 -16.85 -0.77
N LEU A 4 -10.30 -17.89 -1.09
CA LEU A 4 -8.85 -17.97 -0.86
C LEU A 4 -8.13 -17.57 -2.14
N VAL A 5 -7.71 -16.30 -2.22
CA VAL A 5 -7.05 -15.72 -3.39
C VAL A 5 -5.55 -15.91 -3.25
N ILE A 6 -4.92 -16.63 -4.17
CA ILE A 6 -3.49 -16.94 -4.10
C ILE A 6 -2.77 -16.35 -5.29
N ASN A 7 -1.74 -15.52 -5.04
CA ASN A 7 -0.77 -15.15 -6.05
C ASN A 7 0.47 -16.06 -5.94
N PRO A 8 0.59 -17.09 -6.80
CA PRO A 8 1.61 -18.13 -6.66
C PRO A 8 3.04 -17.61 -6.83
N VAL A 9 3.23 -16.50 -7.55
CA VAL A 9 4.56 -15.94 -7.83
C VAL A 9 5.02 -14.91 -6.78
N SER A 10 4.17 -14.54 -5.84
CA SER A 10 4.53 -13.61 -4.75
C SER A 10 5.74 -14.12 -3.98
N GLY A 11 6.64 -13.18 -3.62
CA GLY A 11 7.82 -13.46 -2.81
C GLY A 11 8.70 -14.57 -3.39
N GLN A 12 8.87 -14.60 -4.73
CA GLN A 12 9.67 -15.62 -5.43
C GLN A 12 9.13 -17.06 -5.25
N GLY A 13 7.80 -17.20 -5.22
CA GLY A 13 7.13 -18.51 -5.11
C GLY A 13 6.62 -18.83 -3.70
N LYS A 14 6.91 -18.03 -2.69
CA LYS A 14 6.38 -18.19 -1.32
C LYS A 14 4.84 -18.22 -1.30
N GLY A 15 4.18 -17.49 -2.23
CA GLY A 15 2.73 -17.45 -2.33
C GLY A 15 2.09 -18.83 -2.46
N THR A 16 2.68 -19.76 -3.20
CA THR A 16 2.19 -21.13 -3.32
C THR A 16 2.29 -21.89 -1.98
N THR A 17 3.43 -21.80 -1.32
CA THR A 17 3.67 -22.51 -0.04
C THR A 17 2.73 -21.99 1.05
N ILE A 18 2.64 -20.68 1.20
CA ILE A 18 1.75 -20.04 2.19
C ILE A 18 0.29 -20.30 1.84
N GLY A 19 -0.10 -20.21 0.55
CA GLY A 19 -1.45 -20.53 0.13
C GLY A 19 -1.87 -21.96 0.43
N THR A 20 -0.97 -22.92 0.25
CA THR A 20 -1.21 -24.32 0.64
C THR A 20 -1.37 -24.47 2.16
N TYR A 21 -0.56 -23.74 2.92
CA TYR A 21 -0.66 -23.71 4.37
C TYR A 21 -2.02 -23.16 4.83
N VAL A 22 -2.45 -22.01 4.30
CA VAL A 22 -3.75 -21.40 4.60
C VAL A 22 -4.91 -22.34 4.23
N ALA A 23 -4.85 -22.98 3.07
CA ALA A 23 -5.85 -23.97 2.65
C ALA A 23 -5.93 -25.15 3.64
N GLY A 24 -4.79 -25.65 4.10
CA GLY A 24 -4.71 -26.70 5.13
C GLY A 24 -5.33 -26.26 6.47
N PHE A 25 -5.02 -25.04 6.91
CA PHE A 25 -5.57 -24.45 8.14
C PHE A 25 -7.12 -24.37 8.08
N LEU A 26 -7.68 -23.85 6.99
CA LEU A 26 -9.13 -23.77 6.80
C LEU A 26 -9.79 -25.15 6.73
N SER A 27 -9.18 -26.10 5.99
CA SER A 27 -9.70 -27.47 5.87
C SER A 27 -9.73 -28.22 7.22
N GLN A 28 -8.70 -28.07 8.04
CA GLN A 28 -8.65 -28.68 9.37
C GLN A 28 -9.75 -28.18 10.32
N ARG A 29 -10.24 -26.97 10.08
CA ARG A 29 -11.33 -26.34 10.85
C ARG A 29 -12.70 -26.51 10.22
N SER A 30 -12.79 -27.26 9.12
CA SER A 30 -14.03 -27.43 8.34
C SER A 30 -14.64 -26.09 7.89
N ILE A 31 -13.79 -25.12 7.55
CA ILE A 31 -14.20 -23.82 6.99
C ILE A 31 -14.25 -23.96 5.47
N ASP A 32 -15.41 -23.67 4.89
CA ASP A 32 -15.62 -23.76 3.46
C ASP A 32 -14.92 -22.61 2.71
N TYR A 33 -14.14 -22.95 1.69
CA TYR A 33 -13.46 -21.98 0.85
C TYR A 33 -13.36 -22.43 -0.60
N THR A 34 -13.20 -21.46 -1.50
CA THR A 34 -12.88 -21.66 -2.91
C THR A 34 -11.54 -21.00 -3.24
N ILE A 35 -10.63 -21.76 -3.86
CA ILE A 35 -9.34 -21.19 -4.31
C ILE A 35 -9.60 -20.37 -5.58
N VAL A 36 -9.16 -19.10 -5.53
CA VAL A 36 -9.15 -18.18 -6.66
C VAL A 36 -7.71 -17.86 -7.02
N THR A 37 -7.29 -18.18 -8.23
CA THR A 37 -5.93 -17.93 -8.72
C THR A 37 -5.96 -17.57 -10.20
N GLY A 38 -4.86 -17.05 -10.73
CA GLY A 38 -4.73 -16.70 -12.15
C GLY A 38 -3.27 -16.76 -12.59
N ASN A 39 -3.04 -16.98 -13.88
CA ASN A 39 -1.71 -16.97 -14.50
C ASN A 39 -1.23 -15.56 -14.86
N SER A 40 -2.05 -14.55 -14.64
CA SER A 40 -1.76 -13.12 -14.77
C SER A 40 -2.61 -12.31 -13.79
N SER A 41 -2.27 -11.03 -13.56
CA SER A 41 -3.08 -10.11 -12.78
C SER A 41 -4.49 -9.94 -13.35
N VAL A 42 -4.61 -9.85 -14.67
CA VAL A 42 -5.90 -9.74 -15.36
C VAL A 42 -6.76 -10.97 -15.10
N ALA A 43 -6.22 -12.18 -15.34
CA ALA A 43 -6.97 -13.42 -15.11
C ALA A 43 -7.37 -13.59 -13.63
N LEU A 44 -6.51 -13.20 -12.69
CA LEU A 44 -6.83 -13.22 -11.26
C LEU A 44 -7.96 -12.25 -10.92
N THR A 45 -7.91 -11.05 -11.47
CA THR A 45 -8.95 -10.02 -11.29
C THR A 45 -10.30 -10.51 -11.82
N ASP A 46 -10.33 -11.12 -13.01
CA ASP A 46 -11.55 -11.65 -13.63
C ASP A 46 -12.13 -12.81 -12.81
N HIS A 47 -11.27 -13.75 -12.36
CA HIS A 47 -11.71 -14.87 -11.53
C HIS A 47 -12.25 -14.41 -10.18
N LEU A 48 -11.64 -13.42 -9.54
CA LEU A 48 -12.14 -12.84 -8.30
C LEU A 48 -13.49 -12.14 -8.52
N GLN A 49 -13.63 -11.39 -9.60
CA GLN A 49 -14.90 -10.74 -9.96
C GLN A 49 -16.01 -11.78 -10.13
N ILE A 50 -15.76 -12.86 -10.90
CA ILE A 50 -16.72 -13.96 -11.11
C ILE A 50 -17.07 -14.64 -9.78
N PHE A 51 -16.10 -14.83 -8.88
CA PHE A 51 -16.37 -15.40 -7.56
C PHE A 51 -17.32 -14.51 -6.75
N ILE A 52 -17.03 -13.20 -6.68
CA ILE A 52 -17.85 -12.22 -5.95
C ILE A 52 -19.27 -12.17 -6.48
N GLU A 53 -19.45 -12.12 -7.81
CA GLU A 53 -20.76 -12.09 -8.44
C GLU A 53 -21.60 -13.34 -8.14
N LYS A 54 -20.95 -14.50 -8.06
CA LYS A 54 -21.64 -15.78 -7.76
C LYS A 54 -21.90 -15.99 -6.28
N ASN A 55 -21.17 -15.30 -5.40
CA ASN A 55 -21.20 -15.48 -3.94
C ASN A 55 -21.26 -14.13 -3.23
N PRO A 56 -22.31 -13.32 -3.43
CA PRO A 56 -22.41 -11.99 -2.82
C PRO A 56 -22.42 -12.03 -1.29
N ASP A 57 -22.85 -13.14 -0.70
CA ASP A 57 -22.93 -13.36 0.75
C ASP A 57 -21.75 -14.19 1.27
N CYS A 58 -20.60 -14.16 0.61
CA CYS A 58 -19.42 -14.87 1.11
C CYS A 58 -18.90 -14.25 2.42
N ASP A 59 -18.27 -15.07 3.28
CA ASP A 59 -17.75 -14.65 4.58
C ASP A 59 -16.63 -13.60 4.45
N GLY A 60 -15.90 -13.64 3.33
CA GLY A 60 -14.84 -12.69 3.03
C GLY A 60 -13.80 -13.23 2.06
N VAL A 61 -12.76 -12.44 1.86
CA VAL A 61 -11.60 -12.75 1.01
C VAL A 61 -10.34 -12.88 1.86
N ILE A 62 -9.69 -14.04 1.80
CA ILE A 62 -8.33 -14.25 2.33
C ILE A 62 -7.37 -14.21 1.15
N ALA A 63 -6.58 -13.15 1.04
CA ALA A 63 -5.62 -12.98 -0.03
C ALA A 63 -4.21 -13.37 0.43
N VAL A 64 -3.49 -14.19 -0.32
CA VAL A 64 -2.12 -14.62 -0.04
C VAL A 64 -1.19 -13.98 -1.06
N GLY A 65 -0.48 -12.92 -0.65
CA GLY A 65 0.36 -12.16 -1.57
C GLY A 65 1.08 -10.97 -0.94
N GLY A 66 1.46 -10.01 -1.75
CA GLY A 66 2.06 -8.73 -1.37
C GLY A 66 1.22 -7.54 -1.83
N ASP A 67 1.82 -6.35 -1.80
CA ASP A 67 1.15 -5.07 -2.05
C ASP A 67 0.47 -5.00 -3.43
N GLY A 68 1.08 -5.56 -4.48
CA GLY A 68 0.44 -5.63 -5.81
C GLY A 68 -0.83 -6.51 -5.84
N LEU A 69 -0.90 -7.61 -5.03
CA LEU A 69 -2.15 -8.36 -4.89
C LEU A 69 -3.17 -7.56 -4.09
N LEU A 70 -2.75 -6.88 -3.02
CA LEU A 70 -3.60 -5.99 -2.25
C LEU A 70 -4.32 -4.99 -3.16
N HIS A 71 -3.57 -4.33 -4.05
CA HIS A 71 -4.15 -3.35 -4.98
C HIS A 71 -5.30 -3.97 -5.80
N ILE A 72 -5.10 -5.17 -6.36
CA ILE A 72 -6.16 -5.89 -7.10
C ILE A 72 -7.36 -6.19 -6.20
N ILE A 73 -7.14 -6.68 -4.98
CA ILE A 73 -8.19 -7.04 -4.03
C ILE A 73 -9.04 -5.82 -3.68
N LEU A 74 -8.42 -4.70 -3.34
CA LEU A 74 -9.14 -3.47 -2.95
C LEU A 74 -10.12 -3.01 -4.04
N GLN A 75 -9.72 -3.05 -5.32
CA GLN A 75 -10.58 -2.63 -6.43
C GLN A 75 -11.85 -3.51 -6.58
N LYS A 76 -11.89 -4.69 -5.95
CA LYS A 76 -13.00 -5.63 -6.04
C LYS A 76 -13.82 -5.74 -4.75
N VAL A 77 -13.15 -5.83 -3.61
CA VAL A 77 -13.83 -6.03 -2.34
C VAL A 77 -14.49 -4.77 -1.80
N VAL A 78 -13.88 -3.59 -2.06
CA VAL A 78 -14.42 -2.33 -1.54
C VAL A 78 -15.77 -1.98 -2.18
N PRO A 79 -15.93 -1.99 -3.52
CA PRO A 79 -17.25 -1.75 -4.12
C PRO A 79 -18.29 -2.81 -3.75
N ALA A 80 -17.86 -4.06 -3.52
CA ALA A 80 -18.73 -5.16 -3.12
C ALA A 80 -19.03 -5.21 -1.61
N GLN A 81 -18.38 -4.36 -0.81
CA GLN A 81 -18.49 -4.33 0.66
C GLN A 81 -18.20 -5.69 1.32
N ILE A 82 -17.25 -6.45 0.75
CA ILE A 82 -16.84 -7.77 1.25
C ILE A 82 -15.64 -7.60 2.19
N PRO A 83 -15.68 -8.17 3.41
CA PRO A 83 -14.53 -8.18 4.30
C PRO A 83 -13.33 -8.89 3.68
N PHE A 84 -12.13 -8.41 3.95
CA PHE A 84 -10.93 -9.06 3.43
C PHE A 84 -9.78 -9.05 4.45
N THR A 85 -8.84 -9.95 4.24
CA THR A 85 -7.52 -9.91 4.87
C THR A 85 -6.44 -10.27 3.87
N ILE A 86 -5.20 -9.84 4.14
CA ILE A 86 -4.05 -10.19 3.32
C ILE A 86 -2.98 -10.88 4.17
N ILE A 87 -2.67 -12.11 3.81
CA ILE A 87 -1.60 -12.92 4.42
C ILE A 87 -0.29 -12.60 3.70
N PRO A 88 0.77 -12.19 4.43
CA PRO A 88 2.00 -11.70 3.85
C PRO A 88 2.77 -12.80 3.09
N ALA A 89 2.91 -12.64 1.79
CA ALA A 89 3.76 -13.48 0.95
C ALA A 89 4.64 -12.65 0.00
N GLY A 90 4.55 -11.34 0.05
CA GLY A 90 5.34 -10.39 -0.75
C GLY A 90 6.66 -10.00 -0.08
N THR A 91 7.34 -9.01 -0.67
CA THR A 91 8.60 -8.46 -0.16
C THR A 91 8.38 -7.25 0.76
N GLY A 92 7.41 -6.38 0.43
CA GLY A 92 7.09 -5.16 1.21
C GLY A 92 6.11 -5.47 2.35
N ASN A 93 4.92 -5.89 1.98
CA ASN A 93 3.80 -6.19 2.87
C ASN A 93 3.46 -5.01 3.80
N ASP A 94 3.50 -3.79 3.25
CA ASP A 94 3.36 -2.56 4.04
C ASP A 94 1.95 -2.38 4.61
N PHE A 95 0.93 -2.86 3.90
CA PHE A 95 -0.43 -2.84 4.42
C PHE A 95 -0.63 -3.79 5.60
N VAL A 96 -0.01 -4.98 5.57
CA VAL A 96 -0.03 -5.93 6.71
C VAL A 96 0.60 -5.30 7.95
N ARG A 97 1.72 -4.56 7.78
CA ARG A 97 2.34 -3.77 8.86
C ARG A 97 1.41 -2.66 9.36
N THR A 98 0.69 -2.02 8.46
CA THR A 98 -0.29 -0.97 8.81
C THR A 98 -1.43 -1.53 9.65
N LEU A 99 -1.87 -2.77 9.38
CA LEU A 99 -2.86 -3.49 10.18
C LEU A 99 -2.31 -3.98 11.53
N GLY A 100 -1.01 -3.84 11.79
CA GLY A 100 -0.37 -4.22 13.05
C GLY A 100 0.09 -5.68 13.15
N TRP A 101 -0.09 -6.48 12.09
CA TRP A 101 0.26 -7.90 12.11
C TRP A 101 1.77 -8.15 12.04
N ASP A 102 2.22 -9.15 12.80
CA ASP A 102 3.55 -9.71 12.59
C ASP A 102 3.58 -10.49 11.27
N LEU A 103 4.58 -10.20 10.44
CA LEU A 103 4.71 -10.83 9.12
C LEU A 103 5.10 -12.31 9.20
N GLU A 104 5.60 -12.76 10.35
CA GLU A 104 6.04 -14.14 10.57
C GLU A 104 4.99 -14.98 11.31
N ASP A 105 4.02 -14.35 11.99
CA ASP A 105 2.97 -15.04 12.74
C ASP A 105 1.65 -15.12 11.97
N ILE A 106 1.64 -15.93 10.91
CA ILE A 106 0.46 -16.19 10.09
C ILE A 106 -0.65 -16.88 10.89
N ASP A 107 -0.29 -17.71 11.87
CA ASP A 107 -1.26 -18.45 12.67
C ASP A 107 -2.11 -17.52 13.53
N GLN A 108 -1.50 -16.54 14.19
CA GLN A 108 -2.22 -15.53 14.95
C GLN A 108 -3.23 -14.79 14.06
N GLN A 109 -2.80 -14.39 12.87
CA GLN A 109 -3.67 -13.69 11.91
C GLN A 109 -4.85 -14.58 11.47
N LEU A 110 -4.61 -15.83 11.11
CA LEU A 110 -5.63 -16.78 10.67
C LEU A 110 -6.63 -17.11 11.79
N GLU A 111 -6.14 -17.32 13.03
CA GLU A 111 -7.01 -17.51 14.18
C GLU A 111 -7.91 -16.30 14.42
N CYS A 112 -7.37 -15.08 14.38
CA CYS A 112 -8.15 -13.87 14.52
C CYS A 112 -9.23 -13.78 13.43
N VAL A 113 -8.86 -13.97 12.17
CA VAL A 113 -9.77 -13.88 11.01
C VAL A 113 -10.92 -14.88 11.10
N THR A 114 -10.66 -16.08 11.61
CA THR A 114 -11.68 -17.14 11.67
C THR A 114 -12.50 -17.16 12.94
N THR A 115 -12.11 -16.42 13.99
CA THR A 115 -12.77 -16.44 15.28
C THR A 115 -13.35 -15.10 15.74
N THR A 116 -12.95 -14.01 15.11
CA THR A 116 -13.41 -12.66 15.48
C THR A 116 -14.17 -11.97 14.34
N ARG A 117 -14.73 -10.81 14.64
CA ARG A 117 -15.40 -9.97 13.62
C ARG A 117 -14.41 -8.96 13.05
N PRO A 118 -14.52 -8.62 11.75
CA PRO A 118 -13.72 -7.58 11.15
C PRO A 118 -14.09 -6.19 11.67
N THR A 119 -13.15 -5.27 11.54
CA THR A 119 -13.29 -3.85 11.92
C THR A 119 -13.28 -3.01 10.65
N SER A 120 -14.07 -1.94 10.62
CA SER A 120 -14.05 -0.97 9.52
C SER A 120 -12.77 -0.12 9.57
N ILE A 121 -12.16 0.06 8.42
CA ILE A 121 -10.99 0.92 8.23
C ILE A 121 -11.20 1.93 7.11
N ASP A 122 -10.43 3.00 7.17
CA ASP A 122 -10.37 4.01 6.14
C ASP A 122 -9.44 3.55 5.00
N LEU A 123 -9.74 4.00 3.79
CA LEU A 123 -8.89 3.81 2.62
C LEU A 123 -8.76 5.11 1.85
N GLY A 124 -7.69 5.21 1.07
CA GLY A 124 -7.57 6.27 0.09
C GLY A 124 -8.23 5.90 -1.23
N LEU A 125 -8.87 6.89 -1.85
CA LEU A 125 -9.38 6.81 -3.22
C LEU A 125 -8.69 7.91 -4.04
N VAL A 126 -8.00 7.54 -5.12
CA VAL A 126 -7.32 8.49 -6.02
C VAL A 126 -7.76 8.23 -7.46
N ASP A 127 -8.39 9.22 -8.09
CA ASP A 127 -8.86 9.14 -9.48
C ASP A 127 -9.66 7.85 -9.80
N GLY A 128 -10.42 7.33 -8.81
CA GLY A 128 -11.24 6.12 -8.93
C GLY A 128 -10.52 4.82 -8.54
N GLU A 129 -9.26 4.86 -8.14
CA GLU A 129 -8.48 3.70 -7.68
C GLU A 129 -8.28 3.70 -6.16
N TRP A 130 -8.56 2.59 -5.49
CA TRP A 130 -8.39 2.40 -4.06
C TRP A 130 -6.94 2.11 -3.70
N PHE A 131 -6.45 2.70 -2.61
CA PHE A 131 -5.16 2.37 -2.03
C PHE A 131 -5.25 2.26 -0.50
N GLY A 132 -4.43 1.38 0.05
CA GLY A 132 -4.46 1.04 1.47
C GLY A 132 -3.44 1.81 2.31
N ALA A 133 -2.25 2.01 1.78
CA ALA A 133 -1.14 2.56 2.54
C ALA A 133 -0.79 3.99 2.15
N ILE A 134 -0.11 4.22 1.04
CA ILE A 134 0.45 5.54 0.70
C ILE A 134 0.35 5.84 -0.79
N LEU A 135 -0.16 7.05 -1.11
CA LEU A 135 -0.01 7.69 -2.41
C LEU A 135 1.20 8.64 -2.34
N SER A 136 2.08 8.58 -3.32
CA SER A 136 3.32 9.36 -3.31
C SER A 136 3.68 9.94 -4.66
N THR A 137 4.45 11.03 -4.66
CA THR A 137 4.98 11.68 -5.85
C THR A 137 6.30 12.39 -5.55
N GLY A 138 7.15 12.56 -6.56
CA GLY A 138 8.44 13.24 -6.43
C GLY A 138 9.62 12.30 -6.59
N PHE A 139 10.54 12.29 -5.65
CA PHE A 139 11.76 11.49 -5.74
C PHE A 139 11.50 9.98 -5.78
N ASP A 140 10.57 9.51 -4.96
CA ASP A 140 10.22 8.09 -4.93
C ASP A 140 9.55 7.61 -6.23
N SER A 141 8.69 8.41 -6.84
CA SER A 141 8.10 8.07 -8.13
C SER A 141 9.17 7.99 -9.23
N VAL A 142 10.19 8.87 -9.21
CA VAL A 142 11.34 8.77 -10.11
C VAL A 142 12.14 7.49 -9.85
N VAL A 143 12.33 7.13 -8.60
CA VAL A 143 12.98 5.87 -8.20
C VAL A 143 12.17 4.66 -8.67
N ASN A 144 10.84 4.68 -8.51
CA ASN A 144 9.96 3.60 -8.98
C ASN A 144 9.99 3.47 -10.52
N GLU A 145 9.85 4.57 -11.26
CA GLU A 145 9.98 4.58 -12.73
C GLU A 145 11.33 3.98 -13.16
N LYS A 146 12.42 4.40 -12.51
CA LYS A 146 13.76 3.86 -12.78
C LYS A 146 13.83 2.37 -12.45
N ALA A 147 13.42 1.97 -11.26
CA ALA A 147 13.45 0.58 -10.83
C ALA A 147 12.65 -0.31 -11.80
N ASN A 148 11.48 0.12 -12.27
CA ASN A 148 10.64 -0.65 -13.19
C ASN A 148 11.31 -0.90 -14.55
N THR A 149 12.19 0.00 -15.01
CA THR A 149 12.95 -0.18 -16.26
C THR A 149 14.25 -1.00 -16.10
N MET A 150 14.72 -1.19 -14.87
CA MET A 150 15.98 -1.93 -14.63
C MET A 150 15.75 -3.44 -14.68
N GLN A 151 16.64 -4.15 -15.38
CA GLN A 151 16.63 -5.61 -15.40
C GLN A 151 17.50 -6.22 -14.29
N TRP A 152 18.47 -5.47 -13.78
CA TRP A 152 19.42 -5.86 -12.74
C TRP A 152 19.84 -4.63 -11.92
N PRO A 153 20.06 -4.76 -10.59
CA PRO A 153 19.86 -5.94 -9.72
C PRO A 153 18.39 -6.31 -9.54
N LYS A 154 18.10 -7.47 -8.94
CA LYS A 154 16.74 -7.92 -8.61
C LYS A 154 16.42 -7.69 -7.12
N GLY A 155 15.14 -7.73 -6.78
CA GLY A 155 14.68 -7.60 -5.40
C GLY A 155 14.95 -6.23 -4.78
N PRO A 156 15.10 -6.11 -3.45
CA PRO A 156 15.29 -4.83 -2.75
C PRO A 156 16.51 -4.03 -3.21
N MET A 157 17.56 -4.69 -3.68
CA MET A 157 18.76 -4.02 -4.23
C MET A 157 18.44 -3.17 -5.46
N LYS A 158 17.38 -3.47 -6.19
CA LYS A 158 16.93 -2.73 -7.36
C LYS A 158 16.57 -1.28 -7.01
N TYR A 159 15.83 -1.10 -5.91
CA TYR A 159 15.44 0.23 -5.42
C TYR A 159 16.66 1.00 -4.89
N ASN A 160 17.56 0.36 -4.16
CA ASN A 160 18.80 1.00 -3.68
C ASN A 160 19.68 1.48 -4.86
N ALA A 161 19.78 0.68 -5.92
CA ALA A 161 20.49 1.06 -7.13
C ALA A 161 19.79 2.23 -7.85
N ALA A 162 18.46 2.22 -7.95
CA ALA A 162 17.69 3.31 -8.54
C ALA A 162 17.87 4.61 -7.74
N ILE A 163 17.84 4.57 -6.42
CA ILE A 163 18.14 5.72 -5.53
C ILE A 163 19.53 6.27 -5.81
N ALA A 164 20.55 5.40 -5.87
CA ALA A 164 21.94 5.82 -6.10
C ALA A 164 22.13 6.48 -7.47
N ILE A 165 21.37 6.04 -8.48
CA ILE A 165 21.43 6.59 -9.84
C ILE A 165 20.67 7.93 -9.94
N GLU A 166 19.48 8.01 -9.34
CA GLU A 166 18.58 9.16 -9.53
C GLU A 166 18.86 10.30 -8.55
N LEU A 167 19.27 10.03 -7.32
CA LEU A 167 19.50 11.07 -6.30
C LEU A 167 20.48 12.17 -6.73
N PRO A 168 21.62 11.89 -7.36
CA PRO A 168 22.55 12.94 -7.80
C PRO A 168 21.95 13.92 -8.83
N ARG A 169 21.02 13.41 -9.66
CA ARG A 169 20.39 14.16 -10.77
C ARG A 169 19.08 14.79 -10.39
N PHE A 170 18.42 14.29 -9.36
CA PHE A 170 17.11 14.76 -8.94
C PHE A 170 17.18 16.22 -8.49
N LYS A 171 16.19 17.01 -8.89
CA LYS A 171 15.97 18.39 -8.44
C LYS A 171 14.59 18.47 -7.80
N PRO A 172 14.43 19.22 -6.71
CA PRO A 172 13.10 19.52 -6.19
C PRO A 172 12.19 20.06 -7.29
N ARG A 173 10.92 19.79 -7.18
CA ARG A 173 9.91 20.23 -8.15
C ARG A 173 8.96 21.19 -7.46
N HIS A 174 8.40 22.08 -8.24
CA HIS A 174 7.34 22.95 -7.79
C HIS A 174 6.01 22.19 -7.77
N TYR A 175 5.29 22.33 -6.67
CA TYR A 175 3.99 21.71 -6.44
C TYR A 175 2.97 22.76 -5.99
N GLU A 176 1.74 22.64 -6.50
CA GLU A 176 0.57 23.22 -5.89
C GLU A 176 -0.22 22.12 -5.21
N ILE A 177 -0.44 22.27 -3.90
CA ILE A 177 -1.07 21.27 -3.06
C ILE A 177 -2.28 21.92 -2.42
N THR A 178 -3.47 21.37 -2.66
CA THR A 178 -4.68 21.78 -1.96
C THR A 178 -5.04 20.71 -0.95
N LEU A 179 -5.10 21.09 0.32
CA LEU A 179 -5.42 20.28 1.47
C LEU A 179 -6.76 20.78 2.03
N ASP A 180 -7.82 20.02 1.83
CA ASP A 180 -9.19 20.47 2.05
C ASP A 180 -9.43 21.83 1.38
N ASP A 181 -9.60 22.91 2.15
CA ASP A 181 -9.85 24.26 1.64
C ASP A 181 -8.59 25.14 1.55
N ARG A 182 -7.41 24.59 1.83
CA ARG A 182 -6.15 25.35 1.91
C ARG A 182 -5.22 24.97 0.79
N THR A 183 -4.83 25.95 -0.02
CA THR A 183 -3.83 25.76 -1.08
C THR A 183 -2.47 26.29 -0.63
N MET A 184 -1.43 25.51 -0.89
CA MET A 184 -0.04 25.89 -0.70
C MET A 184 0.76 25.67 -1.98
N SER A 185 1.69 26.57 -2.25
CA SER A 185 2.61 26.51 -3.38
C SER A 185 4.02 26.35 -2.82
N THR A 186 4.71 25.26 -3.15
CA THR A 186 6.02 24.94 -2.56
C THR A 186 6.92 24.17 -3.51
N GLU A 187 8.23 24.24 -3.28
CA GLU A 187 9.17 23.26 -3.82
C GLU A 187 9.29 22.08 -2.87
N ALA A 188 9.20 20.87 -3.41
CA ALA A 188 9.38 19.65 -2.63
C ALA A 188 10.21 18.61 -3.36
N MET A 189 10.89 17.76 -2.58
CA MET A 189 11.55 16.56 -3.08
C MET A 189 10.59 15.38 -3.16
N LEU A 190 9.66 15.29 -2.20
CA LEU A 190 8.72 14.19 -2.04
C LEU A 190 7.45 14.70 -1.39
N ILE A 191 6.31 14.22 -1.85
CA ILE A 191 5.02 14.34 -1.17
C ILE A 191 4.48 12.93 -0.99
N ALA A 192 4.05 12.60 0.23
CA ALA A 192 3.41 11.34 0.56
C ALA A 192 2.07 11.61 1.26
N VAL A 193 1.00 11.07 0.69
CA VAL A 193 -0.36 11.13 1.24
C VAL A 193 -0.62 9.78 1.88
N SER A 194 -0.55 9.75 3.20
CA SER A 194 -0.49 8.52 3.99
C SER A 194 -1.83 8.22 4.65
N ASN A 195 -2.46 7.12 4.26
CA ASN A 195 -3.50 6.45 5.01
C ASN A 195 -2.86 5.52 6.06
N GLY A 196 -1.86 4.75 5.66
CA GLY A 196 -1.04 3.91 6.52
C GLY A 196 0.27 4.56 6.96
N ARG A 197 0.96 3.93 7.92
CA ARG A 197 2.19 4.47 8.52
C ARG A 197 3.43 4.32 7.66
N SER A 198 3.45 3.27 6.80
CA SER A 198 4.67 2.87 6.10
C SER A 198 4.45 2.48 4.65
N TYR A 199 5.51 2.57 3.85
CA TYR A 199 5.62 1.98 2.53
C TYR A 199 7.06 1.54 2.26
N GLY A 200 7.29 0.87 1.12
CA GLY A 200 8.63 0.50 0.66
C GLY A 200 9.35 -0.49 1.57
N GLY A 201 8.61 -1.40 2.23
CA GLY A 201 9.16 -2.44 3.09
C GLY A 201 9.43 -1.97 4.52
N GLY A 202 8.56 -1.10 5.06
CA GLY A 202 8.60 -0.68 6.46
C GLY A 202 9.25 0.69 6.72
N MET A 203 9.39 1.53 5.71
CA MET A 203 9.75 2.95 5.91
C MET A 203 8.57 3.68 6.54
N LEU A 204 8.69 4.07 7.82
CA LEU A 204 7.67 4.77 8.61
C LEU A 204 7.56 6.25 8.18
N VAL A 205 6.99 6.51 7.02
CA VAL A 205 6.92 7.86 6.41
C VAL A 205 6.05 8.81 7.21
N CYS A 206 4.90 8.34 7.67
CA CYS A 206 4.01 9.04 8.59
C CYS A 206 3.74 8.16 9.82
N PRO A 207 4.63 8.13 10.81
CA PRO A 207 4.55 7.17 11.93
C PRO A 207 3.25 7.23 12.74
N ASN A 208 2.58 8.38 12.72
CA ASN A 208 1.35 8.63 13.48
C ASN A 208 0.08 8.48 12.63
N ALA A 209 0.19 8.14 11.35
CA ALA A 209 -0.97 7.92 10.50
C ALA A 209 -1.87 6.80 11.06
N SER A 210 -3.18 6.98 10.92
CA SER A 210 -4.21 6.07 11.44
C SER A 210 -5.20 5.72 10.35
N ILE A 211 -5.48 4.44 10.21
CA ILE A 211 -6.46 3.91 9.25
C ILE A 211 -7.91 3.98 9.75
N SER A 212 -8.20 4.75 10.80
CA SER A 212 -9.52 4.79 11.45
C SER A 212 -9.92 6.16 11.98
N ASP A 213 -9.28 7.24 11.54
CA ASP A 213 -9.54 8.59 12.03
C ASP A 213 -10.12 9.55 10.97
N GLY A 214 -10.32 9.05 9.74
CA GLY A 214 -10.92 9.76 8.62
C GLY A 214 -10.02 10.82 8.00
N TYR A 215 -8.70 10.72 8.16
CA TYR A 215 -7.73 11.68 7.63
C TYR A 215 -6.51 11.00 7.03
N PHE A 216 -5.90 11.65 6.06
CA PHE A 216 -4.53 11.41 5.66
C PHE A 216 -3.56 12.23 6.50
N ASP A 217 -2.39 11.67 6.77
CA ASP A 217 -1.20 12.44 7.13
C ASP A 217 -0.42 12.73 5.84
N VAL A 218 -0.35 14.00 5.45
CA VAL A 218 0.34 14.44 4.23
C VAL A 218 1.72 14.94 4.57
N MET A 219 2.76 14.15 4.24
CA MET A 219 4.14 14.55 4.44
C MET A 219 4.67 15.27 3.21
N VAL A 220 5.26 16.44 3.42
CA VAL A 220 6.00 17.20 2.43
C VAL A 220 7.47 17.25 2.85
N LEU A 221 8.37 16.68 2.02
CA LEU A 221 9.81 16.84 2.18
C LEU A 221 10.28 18.03 1.36
N HIS A 222 10.51 19.14 2.02
CA HIS A 222 11.05 20.36 1.41
C HIS A 222 12.48 20.15 0.88
N PRO A 223 13.01 21.06 0.03
CA PRO A 223 14.34 20.90 -0.54
C PRO A 223 15.43 20.76 0.51
N VAL A 224 16.23 19.70 0.39
CA VAL A 224 17.44 19.46 1.19
C VAL A 224 18.63 19.17 0.27
N THR A 225 19.83 19.34 0.78
CA THR A 225 21.04 18.94 0.06
C THR A 225 21.11 17.41 -0.06
N LYS A 226 21.81 16.90 -1.06
CA LYS A 226 21.97 15.45 -1.27
C LYS A 226 22.62 14.76 -0.07
N LEU A 227 23.60 15.44 0.58
CA LEU A 227 24.26 14.91 1.77
C LEU A 227 23.30 14.88 2.97
N GLU A 228 22.46 15.88 3.11
CA GLU A 228 21.44 15.94 4.15
C GLU A 228 20.38 14.85 3.92
N PHE A 229 19.91 14.67 2.68
CA PHE A 229 19.01 13.57 2.33
C PHE A 229 19.58 12.21 2.75
N LEU A 230 20.84 11.92 2.41
CA LEU A 230 21.50 10.66 2.79
C LEU A 230 21.65 10.48 4.31
N LYS A 231 21.72 11.56 5.09
CA LYS A 231 21.76 11.50 6.57
C LYS A 231 20.39 11.29 7.18
N VAL A 232 19.33 11.82 6.54
CA VAL A 232 17.95 11.76 7.05
C VAL A 232 17.25 10.49 6.59
N PHE A 233 17.53 10.02 5.36
CA PHE A 233 16.86 8.86 4.77
C PHE A 233 16.86 7.60 5.66
N PRO A 234 17.98 7.17 6.29
CA PRO A 234 17.96 6.02 7.19
C PRO A 234 17.03 6.18 8.41
N LYS A 235 16.77 7.43 8.83
CA LYS A 235 15.91 7.72 9.99
C LYS A 235 14.43 7.43 9.70
N VAL A 236 14.06 7.29 8.42
CA VAL A 236 12.68 6.97 8.01
C VAL A 236 12.25 5.59 8.52
N PHE A 237 13.17 4.62 8.64
CA PHE A 237 12.87 3.30 9.17
C PHE A 237 12.54 3.31 10.67
N ALA A 238 13.05 4.29 11.40
CA ALA A 238 12.73 4.51 12.81
C ALA A 238 11.64 5.57 13.02
N GLY A 239 11.11 6.18 11.95
CA GLY A 239 10.13 7.27 12.02
C GLY A 239 10.66 8.58 12.61
N THR A 240 11.98 8.68 12.88
CA THR A 240 12.57 9.87 13.55
C THR A 240 12.90 11.01 12.60
N HIS A 241 12.77 10.81 11.30
CA HIS A 241 12.92 11.86 10.27
C HIS A 241 11.88 12.98 10.41
N VAL A 242 10.72 12.71 11.01
CA VAL A 242 9.63 13.69 11.20
C VAL A 242 10.03 14.89 12.08
N THR A 243 11.12 14.78 12.83
CA THR A 243 11.66 15.90 13.62
C THR A 243 12.59 16.83 12.81
N HIS A 244 12.84 16.47 11.54
CA HIS A 244 13.70 17.27 10.68
C HIS A 244 12.99 18.53 10.20
N PRO A 245 13.61 19.73 10.22
CA PRO A 245 12.94 21.00 9.87
C PRO A 245 12.45 21.06 8.40
N ALA A 246 12.99 20.24 7.50
CA ALA A 246 12.54 20.14 6.13
C ALA A 246 11.37 19.14 5.92
N VAL A 247 10.90 18.49 6.98
CA VAL A 247 9.74 17.58 6.95
C VAL A 247 8.55 18.30 7.57
N GLU A 248 7.50 18.45 6.81
CA GLU A 248 6.22 18.98 7.26
C GLU A 248 5.16 17.88 7.12
N ILE A 249 4.31 17.70 8.14
CA ILE A 249 3.17 16.78 8.10
C ILE A 249 1.90 17.58 8.41
N VAL A 250 0.94 17.51 7.50
CA VAL A 250 -0.37 18.17 7.63
C VAL A 250 -1.46 17.15 7.48
N ARG A 251 -2.50 17.21 8.30
CA ARG A 251 -3.68 16.33 8.18
C ARG A 251 -4.69 16.93 7.22
N SER A 252 -5.27 16.08 6.36
CA SER A 252 -6.29 16.48 5.39
C SER A 252 -7.18 15.29 5.02
N LYS A 253 -8.43 15.55 4.66
CA LYS A 253 -9.35 14.52 4.13
C LYS A 253 -9.24 14.43 2.61
N THR A 254 -9.05 15.56 1.96
CA THR A 254 -8.94 15.65 0.51
C THR A 254 -7.62 16.31 0.15
N VAL A 255 -6.90 15.74 -0.79
CA VAL A 255 -5.58 16.19 -1.22
C VAL A 255 -5.55 16.26 -2.74
N ARG A 256 -5.41 17.48 -3.29
CA ARG A 256 -5.14 17.69 -4.71
C ARG A 256 -3.68 18.07 -4.89
N ILE A 257 -2.97 17.39 -5.78
CA ILE A 257 -1.56 17.65 -6.06
C ILE A 257 -1.38 17.95 -7.54
N GLU A 258 -0.77 19.07 -7.84
CA GLU A 258 -0.45 19.51 -9.20
C GLU A 258 1.07 19.72 -9.36
N SER A 259 1.64 19.17 -10.41
CA SER A 259 3.05 19.31 -10.81
C SER A 259 3.31 18.60 -12.13
N LYS A 260 4.53 18.71 -12.65
CA LYS A 260 5.04 17.86 -13.75
C LYS A 260 5.71 16.62 -13.17
N ALA A 261 4.93 15.71 -12.56
CA ALA A 261 5.40 14.50 -11.91
C ALA A 261 4.41 13.36 -12.11
N VAL A 262 4.81 12.15 -11.70
CA VAL A 262 3.98 10.95 -11.70
C VAL A 262 3.59 10.61 -10.26
N ALA A 263 2.39 10.10 -10.07
CA ALA A 263 1.91 9.57 -8.80
C ALA A 263 1.92 8.04 -8.79
N TYR A 264 2.25 7.47 -7.64
CA TYR A 264 2.20 6.04 -7.32
C TYR A 264 1.39 5.82 -6.05
N ALA A 265 0.56 4.78 -6.02
CA ALA A 265 -0.17 4.36 -4.82
C ALA A 265 0.10 2.89 -4.56
N ASP A 266 0.51 2.55 -3.33
CA ASP A 266 0.88 1.18 -2.91
C ASP A 266 1.87 0.48 -3.87
N GLY A 267 2.74 1.27 -4.54
CA GLY A 267 3.71 0.78 -5.51
C GLY A 267 3.18 0.66 -6.95
N GLU A 268 1.89 0.88 -7.18
CA GLU A 268 1.29 0.87 -8.52
C GLU A 268 1.22 2.29 -9.10
N ARG A 269 1.39 2.38 -10.42
CA ARG A 269 1.44 3.66 -11.12
C ARG A 269 0.04 4.20 -11.38
N ILE A 270 -0.33 5.30 -10.71
CA ILE A 270 -1.62 5.97 -10.91
C ILE A 270 -1.61 6.78 -12.22
N GLY A 271 -0.64 7.66 -12.39
CA GLY A 271 -0.58 8.48 -13.61
C GLY A 271 0.22 9.76 -13.44
N GLN A 272 0.06 10.64 -14.44
CA GLN A 272 0.61 12.00 -14.37
C GLN A 272 -0.26 12.86 -13.45
N LEU A 273 0.37 13.76 -12.70
CA LEU A 273 -0.35 14.81 -11.99
C LEU A 273 -1.05 15.77 -13.00
N PRO A 274 -2.17 16.40 -12.65
CA PRO A 274 -2.77 16.45 -11.31
C PRO A 274 -3.53 15.17 -10.94
N VAL A 275 -3.60 14.88 -9.61
CA VAL A 275 -4.46 13.84 -9.02
C VAL A 275 -5.23 14.43 -7.85
N VAL A 276 -6.38 13.82 -7.54
CA VAL A 276 -7.16 14.12 -6.34
C VAL A 276 -7.31 12.84 -5.53
N ALA A 277 -6.88 12.87 -4.27
CA ALA A 277 -7.04 11.77 -3.33
C ALA A 277 -8.02 12.15 -2.22
N GLU A 278 -8.90 11.23 -1.85
CA GLU A 278 -9.89 11.38 -0.78
C GLU A 278 -9.72 10.25 0.23
N CYS A 279 -9.72 10.59 1.52
CA CYS A 279 -9.80 9.63 2.60
C CYS A 279 -11.26 9.22 2.81
N ILE A 280 -11.59 7.99 2.46
CA ILE A 280 -12.93 7.44 2.60
C ILE A 280 -13.02 6.71 3.93
N ASN A 281 -13.77 7.30 4.85
CA ASN A 281 -13.94 6.76 6.20
C ASN A 281 -14.73 5.45 6.15
N SER A 282 -14.27 4.46 6.94
CA SER A 282 -14.93 3.15 7.05
C SER A 282 -15.21 2.47 5.70
N ALA A 283 -14.28 2.61 4.76
CA ALA A 283 -14.43 2.19 3.38
C ALA A 283 -14.60 0.67 3.21
N VAL A 284 -13.98 -0.12 4.09
CA VAL A 284 -14.00 -1.59 4.02
C VAL A 284 -13.80 -2.20 5.41
N GLN A 285 -14.17 -3.45 5.55
CA GLN A 285 -13.93 -4.23 6.76
C GLN A 285 -12.72 -5.15 6.60
N THR A 286 -11.86 -5.19 7.63
CA THR A 286 -10.70 -6.08 7.71
C THR A 286 -10.38 -6.42 9.17
N TRP A 287 -9.44 -7.32 9.41
CA TRP A 287 -8.98 -7.68 10.76
C TRP A 287 -7.66 -6.94 11.06
N VAL A 288 -7.58 -6.36 12.24
CA VAL A 288 -6.39 -5.68 12.77
C VAL A 288 -5.85 -6.46 13.97
N ALA A 289 -4.54 -6.35 14.24
CA ALA A 289 -3.87 -7.04 15.35
C ALA A 289 -4.24 -6.48 16.73
#